data_5bb9b7df8b048b4a83a2311520daab18
#
_entry.id   5bb9b7df8b048b4a83a2311520daab18
#
_cell.length_a   1.000
_cell.length_b   1.000
_cell.length_c   1.000
_cell.angle_alpha   90.00
_cell.angle_beta   90.00
_cell.angle_gamma   90.00
#
_symmetry.space_group_name_H-M   'P 1'
#
loop_
_entity.id
_entity.type
_entity.pdbx_description
1 polymer ?
#
loop_
_entity_poly.entity_id
_entity_poly.type
_entity_poly.pdbx_seq_one_letter_code
_entity_poly.pdbx_strand_id
1 'polypeptide(L)'
;TIEPAKAELRSLLLAHGAMALRYSAPLRAPLGKVSYHIVCEDPAYDLSSLSRQARQNVCRGLDYARVEPIPLSRLAEEGWALRADSLERQGRAGAEDAAWWRRLCESAQGLPGFEAWGALHDGQLLASFLAFSCAGCYTLPYEQSASAGLQHRANNAIFFAVTQAALERPGMASVFFCLQSLDAPPSMDQFKLRMGLTAKAVRQRVVFHPWLAPLCTRAGHALLRRLLASRPGQHTLAKAEGMLRFYLEGRRPVQEQDLPEPLRDQFAGPAAVPGSEG
;
A
#
# COMPACT_ATOMS: atom_id res chain seq x y z
N THR A 1 12.71 -1.14 5.23
CA THR A 1 12.59 -1.12 6.72
C THR A 1 13.65 -0.22 7.32
N ILE A 2 13.31 0.47 8.41
CA ILE A 2 14.20 1.42 9.10
C ILE A 2 14.22 1.15 10.61
N GLU A 3 15.30 1.56 11.27
CA GLU A 3 15.45 1.47 12.72
C GLU A 3 15.86 2.85 13.29
N PRO A 4 14.96 3.85 13.26
CA PRO A 4 15.26 5.20 13.70
C PRO A 4 15.47 5.27 15.23
N ALA A 5 16.35 6.18 15.67
CA ALA A 5 16.54 6.44 17.09
C ALA A 5 15.29 7.08 17.72
N LYS A 6 15.05 6.82 19.02
CA LYS A 6 13.90 7.42 19.74
C LYS A 6 13.92 8.95 19.70
N ALA A 7 15.12 9.56 19.78
CA ALA A 7 15.29 11.01 19.72
C ALA A 7 14.87 11.57 18.35
N GLU A 8 15.25 10.89 17.26
CA GLU A 8 14.87 11.25 15.90
C GLU A 8 13.35 11.22 15.70
N LEU A 9 12.68 10.13 16.13
CA LEU A 9 11.21 10.01 16.06
C LEU A 9 10.51 11.13 16.83
N ARG A 10 11.03 11.47 18.02
CA ARG A 10 10.50 12.57 18.82
C ARG A 10 10.70 13.92 18.13
N SER A 11 11.87 14.15 17.58
CA SER A 11 12.17 15.37 16.82
C SER A 11 11.24 15.54 15.63
N LEU A 12 11.03 14.48 14.83
CA LEU A 12 10.09 14.49 13.69
C LEU A 12 8.65 14.80 14.12
N LEU A 13 8.17 14.15 15.19
CA LEU A 13 6.81 14.41 15.71
C LEU A 13 6.64 15.88 16.13
N LEU A 14 7.61 16.44 16.85
CA LEU A 14 7.57 17.81 17.34
C LEU A 14 7.74 18.84 16.22
N ALA A 15 8.72 18.64 15.34
CA ALA A 15 9.04 19.59 14.26
C ALA A 15 7.90 19.74 13.24
N HIS A 16 7.16 18.66 13.00
CA HIS A 16 6.07 18.65 12.01
C HIS A 16 4.66 18.69 12.63
N GLY A 17 4.53 18.82 13.95
CA GLY A 17 3.24 18.78 14.63
C GLY A 17 2.46 17.49 14.36
N ALA A 18 3.15 16.39 14.05
CA ALA A 18 2.51 15.14 13.70
C ALA A 18 1.95 14.44 14.94
N MET A 19 0.70 14.00 14.88
CA MET A 19 0.04 13.29 15.99
C MET A 19 0.61 11.89 16.19
N ALA A 20 1.04 11.23 15.12
CA ALA A 20 1.65 9.92 15.15
C ALA A 20 2.51 9.69 13.89
N LEU A 21 3.50 8.81 14.03
CA LEU A 21 4.30 8.27 12.92
C LEU A 21 4.07 6.76 12.81
N ARG A 22 3.96 6.26 11.60
CA ARG A 22 3.94 4.83 11.29
C ARG A 22 5.10 4.52 10.35
N TYR A 23 5.87 3.48 10.66
CA TYR A 23 6.97 3.03 9.83
C TYR A 23 7.17 1.52 9.92
N SER A 24 7.88 0.98 8.94
CA SER A 24 8.23 -0.44 8.89
C SER A 24 9.62 -0.66 9.45
N ALA A 25 9.71 -1.50 10.46
CA ALA A 25 10.97 -1.99 11.04
C ALA A 25 11.24 -3.43 10.57
N PRO A 26 12.49 -3.91 10.63
CA PRO A 26 12.82 -5.30 10.38
C PRO A 26 12.01 -6.26 11.26
N LEU A 27 11.75 -7.49 10.76
CA LEU A 27 10.96 -8.48 11.50
C LEU A 27 11.55 -8.81 12.88
N ARG A 28 12.89 -8.76 13.00
CA ARG A 28 13.64 -8.96 14.27
C ARG A 28 13.47 -7.83 15.30
N ALA A 29 12.91 -6.69 14.90
CA ALA A 29 12.75 -5.57 15.82
C ALA A 29 11.91 -5.97 17.04
N PRO A 30 12.28 -5.50 18.27
CA PRO A 30 11.63 -5.96 19.50
C PRO A 30 10.18 -5.46 19.65
N LEU A 31 9.82 -4.39 18.94
CA LEU A 31 8.51 -3.76 19.01
C LEU A 31 7.90 -3.61 17.61
N GLY A 32 6.59 -3.55 17.56
CA GLY A 32 5.79 -3.39 16.35
C GLY A 32 4.85 -4.57 16.13
N LYS A 33 3.70 -4.31 15.52
CA LYS A 33 2.79 -5.37 15.10
C LYS A 33 3.39 -6.12 13.91
N VAL A 34 3.32 -7.44 13.93
CA VAL A 34 3.62 -8.26 12.73
C VAL A 34 2.62 -7.90 11.66
N SER A 35 3.15 -7.55 10.51
CA SER A 35 2.44 -7.00 9.36
C SER A 35 3.21 -7.34 8.10
N TYR A 36 2.79 -6.84 6.95
CA TYR A 36 3.47 -7.13 5.70
C TYR A 36 3.56 -5.91 4.77
N HIS A 37 4.51 -6.00 3.87
CA HIS A 37 4.58 -5.26 2.63
C HIS A 37 4.03 -6.13 1.51
N ILE A 38 3.26 -5.57 0.60
CA ILE A 38 2.94 -6.21 -0.67
C ILE A 38 4.03 -5.83 -1.67
N VAL A 39 4.77 -6.81 -2.13
CA VAL A 39 5.94 -6.62 -3.01
C VAL A 39 5.94 -7.64 -4.15
N CYS A 40 6.62 -7.30 -5.24
CA CYS A 40 7.08 -8.24 -6.25
C CYS A 40 8.61 -8.18 -6.30
N GLU A 41 9.27 -9.32 -6.05
CA GLU A 41 10.73 -9.47 -6.06
C GLU A 41 11.19 -10.55 -7.04
N ASP A 42 10.27 -11.06 -7.87
CA ASP A 42 10.56 -12.07 -8.86
C ASP A 42 11.00 -11.42 -10.17
N PRO A 43 12.28 -11.54 -10.56
CA PRO A 43 12.79 -10.96 -11.82
C PRO A 43 12.17 -11.63 -13.07
N ALA A 44 11.58 -12.83 -12.92
CA ALA A 44 10.90 -13.55 -14.00
C ALA A 44 9.38 -13.28 -14.00
N TYR A 45 8.93 -12.19 -13.36
CA TYR A 45 7.51 -11.85 -13.29
C TYR A 45 6.89 -11.68 -14.67
N ASP A 46 5.94 -12.54 -14.98
CA ASP A 46 5.21 -12.58 -16.24
C ASP A 46 3.76 -13.01 -16.05
N LEU A 47 3.03 -13.26 -17.13
CA LEU A 47 1.65 -13.71 -17.07
C LEU A 47 1.46 -15.06 -16.34
N SER A 48 2.50 -15.90 -16.26
CA SER A 48 2.42 -17.19 -15.55
C SER A 48 2.44 -17.00 -14.04
N SER A 49 2.99 -15.90 -13.55
CA SER A 49 3.01 -15.52 -12.13
C SER A 49 1.62 -15.19 -11.59
N LEU A 50 0.65 -14.92 -12.46
CA LEU A 50 -0.69 -14.49 -12.11
C LEU A 50 -1.64 -15.67 -11.90
N SER A 51 -2.63 -15.50 -11.00
CA SER A 51 -3.76 -16.43 -10.97
C SER A 51 -4.48 -16.46 -12.33
N ARG A 52 -5.15 -17.57 -12.66
CA ARG A 52 -5.87 -17.76 -13.93
C ARG A 52 -6.80 -16.57 -14.24
N GLN A 53 -7.58 -16.14 -13.25
CA GLN A 53 -8.54 -15.05 -13.42
C GLN A 53 -7.83 -13.69 -13.61
N ALA A 54 -6.74 -13.43 -12.87
CA ALA A 54 -5.96 -12.21 -13.03
C ALA A 54 -5.33 -12.13 -14.41
N ARG A 55 -4.76 -13.24 -14.90
CA ARG A 55 -4.21 -13.35 -16.26
C ARG A 55 -5.23 -13.00 -17.33
N GLN A 56 -6.43 -13.57 -17.26
CA GLN A 56 -7.51 -13.25 -18.21
C GLN A 56 -7.89 -11.76 -18.16
N ASN A 57 -7.95 -11.17 -16.96
CA ASN A 57 -8.25 -9.76 -16.82
C ASN A 57 -7.13 -8.87 -17.39
N VAL A 58 -5.86 -9.24 -17.17
CA VAL A 58 -4.71 -8.52 -17.74
C VAL A 58 -4.74 -8.57 -19.27
N CYS A 59 -4.92 -9.75 -19.87
CA CYS A 59 -5.01 -9.87 -21.33
C CYS A 59 -6.14 -8.98 -21.88
N ARG A 60 -7.34 -9.06 -21.32
CA ARG A 60 -8.46 -8.19 -21.74
C ARG A 60 -8.15 -6.70 -21.59
N GLY A 61 -7.44 -6.33 -20.53
CA GLY A 61 -7.05 -4.94 -20.31
C GLY A 61 -6.01 -4.47 -21.33
N LEU A 62 -5.01 -5.32 -21.67
CA LEU A 62 -3.98 -5.03 -22.66
C LEU A 62 -4.52 -5.02 -24.11
N ASP A 63 -5.54 -5.84 -24.39
CA ASP A 63 -6.24 -5.81 -25.69
C ASP A 63 -7.03 -4.51 -25.90
N TYR A 64 -7.48 -3.89 -24.80
CA TYR A 64 -8.30 -2.67 -24.82
C TYR A 64 -7.48 -1.39 -24.65
N ALA A 65 -6.49 -1.37 -23.77
CA ALA A 65 -5.76 -0.17 -23.40
C ALA A 65 -4.25 -0.37 -23.58
N ARG A 66 -3.59 0.61 -24.21
CA ARG A 66 -2.13 0.68 -24.29
C ARG A 66 -1.56 1.24 -23.01
N VAL A 67 -0.60 0.53 -22.42
CA VAL A 67 0.12 1.00 -21.23
C VAL A 67 1.47 1.56 -21.64
N GLU A 68 1.75 2.80 -21.23
CA GLU A 68 2.99 3.50 -21.57
C GLU A 68 3.38 4.54 -20.51
N PRO A 69 4.65 4.93 -20.41
CA PRO A 69 5.06 6.11 -19.68
C PRO A 69 4.39 7.36 -20.26
N ILE A 70 3.95 8.24 -19.38
CA ILE A 70 3.36 9.54 -19.75
C ILE A 70 4.13 10.68 -19.06
N PRO A 71 4.14 11.90 -19.61
CA PRO A 71 4.70 13.05 -18.92
C PRO A 71 4.00 13.32 -17.59
N LEU A 72 4.76 13.70 -16.55
CA LEU A 72 4.19 14.10 -15.26
C LEU A 72 3.26 15.33 -15.39
N SER A 73 3.51 16.21 -16.37
CA SER A 73 2.61 17.32 -16.72
C SER A 73 1.23 16.82 -17.17
N ARG A 74 1.19 15.77 -18.00
CA ARG A 74 -0.07 15.15 -18.41
C ARG A 74 -0.80 14.51 -17.22
N LEU A 75 -0.06 13.84 -16.33
CA LEU A 75 -0.64 13.29 -15.10
C LEU A 75 -1.20 14.42 -14.20
N ALA A 76 -0.53 15.57 -14.13
CA ALA A 76 -1.00 16.73 -13.36
C ALA A 76 -2.32 17.28 -13.91
N GLU A 77 -2.49 17.30 -15.22
CA GLU A 77 -3.66 17.86 -15.91
C GLU A 77 -4.84 16.87 -15.94
N GLU A 78 -4.62 15.64 -16.40
CA GLU A 78 -5.68 14.65 -16.62
C GLU A 78 -5.90 13.72 -15.41
N GLY A 79 -4.88 13.48 -14.57
CA GLY A 79 -4.91 12.48 -13.51
C GLY A 79 -5.86 12.79 -12.36
N TRP A 80 -6.22 14.06 -12.15
CA TRP A 80 -7.16 14.42 -11.10
C TRP A 80 -8.54 13.79 -11.29
N ALA A 81 -9.07 13.72 -12.50
CA ALA A 81 -10.35 13.10 -12.77
C ALA A 81 -10.38 11.63 -12.35
N LEU A 82 -9.29 10.88 -12.62
CA LEU A 82 -9.13 9.49 -12.19
C LEU A 82 -8.99 9.37 -10.67
N ARG A 83 -8.28 10.32 -10.07
CA ARG A 83 -8.06 10.37 -8.62
C ARG A 83 -9.36 10.62 -7.88
N ALA A 84 -10.13 11.63 -8.32
CA ALA A 84 -11.42 11.98 -7.75
C ALA A 84 -12.42 10.82 -7.81
N ASP A 85 -12.55 10.18 -8.98
CA ASP A 85 -13.37 8.97 -9.17
C ASP A 85 -12.92 7.83 -8.23
N SER A 86 -11.62 7.60 -8.10
CA SER A 86 -11.09 6.58 -7.19
C SER A 86 -11.38 6.90 -5.72
N LEU A 87 -11.26 8.17 -5.31
CA LEU A 87 -11.57 8.63 -3.95
C LEU A 87 -13.07 8.49 -3.64
N GLU A 88 -13.94 8.83 -4.60
CA GLU A 88 -15.39 8.69 -4.45
C GLU A 88 -15.79 7.23 -4.24
N ARG A 89 -15.31 6.32 -5.09
CA ARG A 89 -15.55 4.87 -4.94
C ARG A 89 -15.06 4.30 -3.61
N GLN A 90 -14.01 4.89 -3.05
CA GLN A 90 -13.46 4.49 -1.74
C GLN A 90 -14.18 5.17 -0.56
N GLY A 91 -15.19 6.01 -0.80
CA GLY A 91 -15.85 6.80 0.24
C GLY A 91 -14.95 7.87 0.86
N ARG A 92 -13.94 8.36 0.13
CA ARG A 92 -12.91 9.32 0.58
C ARG A 92 -12.99 10.66 -0.16
N ALA A 93 -14.12 10.96 -0.77
CA ALA A 93 -14.36 12.24 -1.43
C ALA A 93 -14.02 13.41 -0.50
N GLY A 94 -13.39 14.45 -1.04
CA GLY A 94 -12.98 15.64 -0.29
C GLY A 94 -11.72 15.49 0.58
N ALA A 95 -11.06 14.33 0.58
CA ALA A 95 -9.79 14.14 1.28
C ALA A 95 -8.60 14.88 0.61
N GLU A 96 -8.71 15.11 -0.67
CA GLU A 96 -7.73 15.78 -1.54
C GLU A 96 -8.48 16.69 -2.53
N ASP A 97 -7.78 17.61 -3.18
CA ASP A 97 -8.33 18.48 -4.22
C ASP A 97 -7.43 18.54 -5.48
N ALA A 98 -7.95 19.08 -6.56
CA ALA A 98 -7.24 19.19 -7.83
C ALA A 98 -5.96 20.03 -7.73
N ALA A 99 -5.96 21.08 -6.90
CA ALA A 99 -4.82 21.95 -6.72
C ALA A 99 -3.69 21.21 -5.97
N TRP A 100 -4.04 20.44 -4.95
CA TRP A 100 -3.09 19.57 -4.24
C TRP A 100 -2.48 18.52 -5.18
N TRP A 101 -3.31 17.85 -6.00
CA TRP A 101 -2.86 16.85 -6.97
C TRP A 101 -1.89 17.43 -7.98
N ARG A 102 -2.24 18.59 -8.55
CA ARG A 102 -1.37 19.30 -9.51
C ARG A 102 -0.03 19.63 -8.88
N ARG A 103 -0.01 20.24 -7.70
CA ARG A 103 1.25 20.56 -6.99
C ARG A 103 2.09 19.33 -6.71
N LEU A 104 1.46 18.19 -6.35
CA LEU A 104 2.17 16.93 -6.14
C LEU A 104 2.91 16.49 -7.40
N CYS A 105 2.21 16.43 -8.54
CA CYS A 105 2.80 16.03 -9.83
C CYS A 105 3.88 17.02 -10.32
N GLU A 106 3.65 18.31 -10.20
CA GLU A 106 4.63 19.35 -10.54
C GLU A 106 5.88 19.27 -9.67
N SER A 107 5.72 19.03 -8.37
CA SER A 107 6.85 18.85 -7.45
C SER A 107 7.67 17.58 -7.80
N ALA A 108 6.99 16.52 -8.24
CA ALA A 108 7.65 15.30 -8.66
C ALA A 108 8.44 15.46 -9.96
N GLN A 109 8.01 16.35 -10.86
CA GLN A 109 8.66 16.57 -12.17
C GLN A 109 10.13 17.02 -12.06
N GLY A 110 10.49 17.74 -11.00
CA GLY A 110 11.86 18.20 -10.76
C GLY A 110 12.74 17.22 -10.01
N LEU A 111 12.22 16.08 -9.57
CA LEU A 111 12.91 15.12 -8.70
C LEU A 111 13.34 13.88 -9.47
N PRO A 112 14.61 13.41 -9.29
CA PRO A 112 15.07 12.21 -9.96
C PRO A 112 14.31 10.96 -9.47
N GLY A 113 14.06 10.04 -10.40
CA GLY A 113 13.41 8.76 -10.10
C GLY A 113 11.89 8.79 -10.12
N PHE A 114 11.24 9.96 -10.16
CA PHE A 114 9.79 10.05 -10.35
C PHE A 114 9.41 9.91 -11.81
N GLU A 115 8.34 9.14 -12.05
CA GLU A 115 7.75 8.95 -13.37
C GLU A 115 6.25 8.68 -13.26
N ALA A 116 5.56 8.84 -14.38
CA ALA A 116 4.14 8.53 -14.49
C ALA A 116 3.88 7.50 -15.59
N TRP A 117 2.87 6.65 -15.38
CA TRP A 117 2.38 5.68 -16.33
C TRP A 117 0.90 5.88 -16.57
N GLY A 118 0.47 5.63 -17.80
CA GLY A 118 -0.92 5.68 -18.20
C GLY A 118 -1.36 4.41 -18.92
N ALA A 119 -2.60 3.99 -18.68
CA ALA A 119 -3.35 3.09 -19.54
C ALA A 119 -4.30 3.93 -20.38
N LEU A 120 -4.11 3.92 -21.71
CA LEU A 120 -4.81 4.79 -22.65
C LEU A 120 -5.63 3.98 -23.64
N HIS A 121 -6.81 4.49 -23.98
CA HIS A 121 -7.63 4.01 -25.09
C HIS A 121 -8.09 5.21 -25.90
N ASP A 122 -7.81 5.21 -27.21
CA ASP A 122 -8.09 6.33 -28.12
C ASP A 122 -7.59 7.69 -27.60
N GLY A 123 -6.40 7.68 -27.00
CA GLY A 123 -5.78 8.86 -26.40
C GLY A 123 -6.34 9.27 -25.02
N GLN A 124 -7.43 8.69 -24.57
CA GLN A 124 -8.03 8.95 -23.27
C GLN A 124 -7.32 8.18 -22.15
N LEU A 125 -7.00 8.85 -21.05
CA LEU A 125 -6.40 8.23 -19.87
C LEU A 125 -7.48 7.51 -19.04
N LEU A 126 -7.35 6.19 -18.87
CA LEU A 126 -8.29 5.33 -18.14
C LEU A 126 -7.80 4.92 -16.76
N ALA A 127 -6.49 4.76 -16.61
CA ALA A 127 -5.82 4.51 -15.34
C ALA A 127 -4.42 5.14 -15.38
N SER A 128 -3.89 5.49 -14.21
CA SER A 128 -2.55 6.04 -14.13
C SER A 128 -1.88 5.71 -12.81
N PHE A 129 -0.54 5.66 -12.84
CA PHE A 129 0.31 5.53 -11.68
C PHE A 129 1.28 6.69 -11.60
N LEU A 130 1.47 7.24 -10.41
CA LEU A 130 2.66 7.99 -10.06
C LEU A 130 3.60 7.02 -9.37
N ALA A 131 4.83 6.92 -9.85
CA ALA A 131 5.82 6.00 -9.35
C ALA A 131 7.13 6.71 -9.04
N PHE A 132 7.95 6.09 -8.21
CA PHE A 132 9.33 6.54 -8.06
C PHE A 132 10.25 5.35 -7.76
N SER A 133 11.51 5.46 -8.19
CA SER A 133 12.56 4.48 -7.93
C SER A 133 13.61 5.04 -6.96
N CYS A 134 13.98 4.24 -5.96
CA CYS A 134 15.02 4.57 -5.01
C CYS A 134 15.71 3.28 -4.51
N ALA A 135 17.02 3.26 -4.52
CA ALA A 135 17.84 2.17 -3.97
C ALA A 135 17.38 0.76 -4.43
N GLY A 136 17.11 0.59 -5.73
CA GLY A 136 16.69 -0.68 -6.31
C GLY A 136 15.24 -1.09 -5.99
N CYS A 137 14.46 -0.21 -5.41
CA CYS A 137 13.04 -0.42 -5.14
C CYS A 137 12.18 0.53 -5.97
N TYR A 138 11.22 -0.01 -6.71
CA TYR A 138 10.23 0.76 -7.45
C TYR A 138 8.95 0.85 -6.66
N THR A 139 8.50 2.05 -6.35
CA THR A 139 7.38 2.31 -5.45
C THR A 139 6.23 2.97 -6.20
N LEU A 140 5.00 2.55 -5.92
CA LEU A 140 3.76 3.04 -6.52
C LEU A 140 2.88 3.73 -5.46
N PRO A 141 3.19 4.98 -5.08
CA PRO A 141 2.47 5.69 -4.03
C PRO A 141 1.04 6.08 -4.42
N TYR A 142 0.77 6.28 -5.70
CA TYR A 142 -0.53 6.68 -6.20
C TYR A 142 -0.96 5.85 -7.40
N GLU A 143 -2.04 5.12 -7.20
CA GLU A 143 -2.72 4.30 -8.19
C GLU A 143 -4.16 4.80 -8.32
N GLN A 144 -4.58 5.17 -9.52
CA GLN A 144 -5.94 5.64 -9.78
C GLN A 144 -6.47 5.13 -11.11
N SER A 145 -7.79 4.96 -11.18
CA SER A 145 -8.47 4.54 -12.39
C SER A 145 -9.89 5.10 -12.46
N ALA A 146 -10.33 5.47 -13.65
CA ALA A 146 -11.72 5.80 -13.91
C ALA A 146 -12.61 4.55 -13.80
N SER A 147 -13.86 4.74 -13.40
CA SER A 147 -14.88 3.67 -13.37
C SER A 147 -15.05 3.01 -14.73
N ALA A 148 -15.02 3.78 -15.81
CA ALA A 148 -15.02 3.26 -17.19
C ALA A 148 -13.81 2.34 -17.46
N GLY A 149 -12.60 2.73 -17.01
CA GLY A 149 -11.40 1.93 -17.18
C GLY A 149 -11.45 0.59 -16.42
N LEU A 150 -12.12 0.55 -15.26
CA LEU A 150 -12.31 -0.69 -14.49
C LEU A 150 -13.15 -1.73 -15.23
N GLN A 151 -14.19 -1.31 -15.96
CA GLN A 151 -15.02 -2.20 -16.76
C GLN A 151 -14.21 -2.94 -17.83
N HIS A 152 -13.23 -2.26 -18.39
CA HIS A 152 -12.29 -2.79 -19.41
C HIS A 152 -11.00 -3.34 -18.83
N ARG A 153 -10.88 -3.49 -17.52
CA ARG A 153 -9.69 -4.04 -16.85
C ARG A 153 -8.40 -3.22 -17.02
N ALA A 154 -8.52 -1.92 -17.33
CA ALA A 154 -7.35 -1.05 -17.53
C ALA A 154 -6.44 -1.01 -16.29
N ASN A 155 -7.00 -1.11 -15.07
CA ASN A 155 -6.22 -1.21 -13.84
C ASN A 155 -5.41 -2.52 -13.75
N ASN A 156 -5.92 -3.65 -14.28
CA ASN A 156 -5.16 -4.90 -14.32
C ASN A 156 -4.01 -4.79 -15.33
N ALA A 157 -4.26 -4.20 -16.49
CA ALA A 157 -3.25 -3.99 -17.52
C ALA A 157 -2.10 -3.11 -17.03
N ILE A 158 -2.40 -1.93 -16.48
CA ILE A 158 -1.36 -1.01 -16.00
C ILE A 158 -0.58 -1.60 -14.84
N PHE A 159 -1.25 -2.29 -13.91
CA PHE A 159 -0.61 -2.94 -12.76
C PHE A 159 0.42 -3.98 -13.22
N PHE A 160 0.04 -4.85 -14.16
CA PHE A 160 0.91 -5.87 -14.71
C PHE A 160 2.07 -5.27 -15.50
N ALA A 161 1.78 -4.42 -16.48
CA ALA A 161 2.78 -3.87 -17.38
C ALA A 161 3.83 -3.01 -16.66
N VAL A 162 3.40 -2.19 -15.69
CA VAL A 162 4.32 -1.36 -14.89
C VAL A 162 5.18 -2.22 -13.97
N THR A 163 4.62 -3.28 -13.36
CA THR A 163 5.40 -4.20 -12.52
C THR A 163 6.47 -4.90 -13.33
N GLN A 164 6.10 -5.44 -14.48
CA GLN A 164 7.03 -6.12 -15.38
C GLN A 164 8.13 -5.16 -15.87
N ALA A 165 7.75 -4.02 -16.44
CA ALA A 165 8.70 -3.04 -16.94
C ALA A 165 9.64 -2.49 -15.84
N ALA A 166 9.18 -2.41 -14.59
CA ALA A 166 10.05 -2.00 -13.49
C ALA A 166 11.09 -3.07 -13.15
N LEU A 167 10.69 -4.34 -13.07
CA LEU A 167 11.59 -5.46 -12.73
C LEU A 167 12.61 -5.77 -13.84
N GLU A 168 12.29 -5.48 -15.09
CA GLU A 168 13.22 -5.62 -16.23
C GLU A 168 14.35 -4.58 -16.21
N ARG A 169 14.27 -3.52 -15.38
CA ARG A 169 15.30 -2.47 -15.33
C ARG A 169 16.55 -2.94 -14.58
N PRO A 170 17.74 -2.63 -15.13
CA PRO A 170 19.01 -2.95 -14.47
C PRO A 170 19.06 -2.36 -13.03
N GLY A 171 19.42 -3.20 -12.07
CA GLY A 171 19.56 -2.79 -10.65
C GLY A 171 18.24 -2.66 -9.88
N MET A 172 17.10 -2.95 -10.49
CA MET A 172 15.82 -3.01 -9.79
C MET A 172 15.65 -4.38 -9.14
N ALA A 173 15.48 -4.41 -7.83
CA ALA A 173 15.35 -5.63 -7.04
C ALA A 173 13.90 -5.91 -6.62
N SER A 174 13.06 -4.89 -6.59
CA SER A 174 11.68 -5.06 -6.11
C SER A 174 10.74 -3.97 -6.58
N VAL A 175 9.46 -4.32 -6.70
CA VAL A 175 8.35 -3.37 -6.80
C VAL A 175 7.57 -3.42 -5.49
N PHE A 176 7.45 -2.26 -4.84
CA PHE A 176 6.71 -2.09 -3.60
C PHE A 176 5.39 -1.39 -3.87
N PHE A 177 4.30 -2.07 -3.56
CA PHE A 177 2.95 -1.54 -3.77
C PHE A 177 2.38 -0.84 -2.56
N CYS A 178 2.38 -1.51 -1.41
CA CYS A 178 1.81 -0.92 -0.20
C CYS A 178 2.18 -1.67 1.07
N LEU A 179 1.87 -1.01 2.18
CA LEU A 179 1.78 -1.61 3.50
C LEU A 179 0.42 -2.29 3.68
N GLN A 180 0.33 -3.28 4.57
CA GLN A 180 -0.97 -3.72 5.08
C GLN A 180 -1.80 -2.50 5.49
N SER A 181 -3.02 -2.41 4.98
CA SER A 181 -3.91 -1.30 5.32
C SER A 181 -4.33 -1.32 6.80
N LEU A 182 -4.61 -0.14 7.36
CA LEU A 182 -5.14 0.00 8.71
C LEU A 182 -6.67 -0.21 8.74
N ASP A 183 -7.34 0.13 7.66
CA ASP A 183 -8.79 0.32 7.56
C ASP A 183 -9.44 -0.27 6.29
N ALA A 184 -8.63 -0.75 5.33
CA ALA A 184 -9.18 -1.33 4.11
C ALA A 184 -9.66 -2.78 4.32
N PRO A 185 -10.68 -3.21 3.56
CA PRO A 185 -11.13 -4.60 3.59
C PRO A 185 -10.05 -5.55 3.03
N PRO A 186 -10.00 -6.81 3.52
CA PRO A 186 -9.01 -7.81 3.06
C PRO A 186 -9.02 -8.08 1.55
N SER A 187 -10.16 -7.84 0.88
CA SER A 187 -10.31 -8.04 -0.56
C SER A 187 -9.36 -7.18 -1.42
N MET A 188 -8.92 -6.03 -0.92
CA MET A 188 -7.97 -5.18 -1.65
C MET A 188 -6.57 -5.82 -1.74
N ASP A 189 -6.12 -6.44 -0.66
CA ASP A 189 -4.83 -7.14 -0.67
C ASP A 189 -4.92 -8.45 -1.47
N GLN A 190 -6.07 -9.15 -1.44
CA GLN A 190 -6.31 -10.33 -2.28
C GLN A 190 -6.17 -10.05 -3.79
N PHE A 191 -6.60 -8.86 -4.26
CA PHE A 191 -6.36 -8.47 -5.65
C PHE A 191 -4.88 -8.51 -5.98
N LYS A 192 -4.04 -7.90 -5.15
CA LYS A 192 -2.59 -7.81 -5.36
C LYS A 192 -1.92 -9.19 -5.31
N LEU A 193 -2.31 -10.03 -4.35
CA LEU A 193 -1.81 -11.41 -4.26
C LEU A 193 -2.18 -12.24 -5.50
N ARG A 194 -3.39 -12.08 -6.06
CA ARG A 194 -3.79 -12.72 -7.33
C ARG A 194 -3.02 -12.22 -8.54
N MET A 195 -2.49 -11.01 -8.46
CA MET A 195 -1.58 -10.42 -9.47
C MET A 195 -0.13 -10.90 -9.30
N GLY A 196 0.13 -11.95 -8.53
CA GLY A 196 1.46 -12.56 -8.38
C GLY A 196 2.37 -11.87 -7.36
N LEU A 197 1.86 -10.91 -6.59
CA LEU A 197 2.64 -10.29 -5.54
C LEU A 197 2.66 -11.13 -4.27
N THR A 198 3.66 -10.88 -3.43
CA THR A 198 3.84 -11.60 -2.16
C THR A 198 3.70 -10.68 -0.95
N ALA A 199 3.29 -11.27 0.17
CA ALA A 199 3.27 -10.61 1.47
C ALA A 199 4.60 -10.84 2.18
N LYS A 200 5.46 -9.83 2.22
CA LYS A 200 6.75 -9.87 2.90
C LYS A 200 6.60 -9.39 4.34
N ALA A 201 6.88 -10.27 5.30
CA ALA A 201 6.71 -9.99 6.72
C ALA A 201 7.64 -8.85 7.22
N VAL A 202 7.06 -7.91 7.96
CA VAL A 202 7.74 -6.79 8.60
C VAL A 202 7.11 -6.48 9.96
N ARG A 203 7.75 -5.63 10.75
CA ARG A 203 7.13 -5.01 11.93
C ARG A 203 6.62 -3.62 11.57
N GLN A 204 5.34 -3.38 11.75
CA GLN A 204 4.77 -2.04 11.64
C GLN A 204 4.80 -1.38 13.02
N ARG A 205 5.61 -0.34 13.16
CA ARG A 205 5.70 0.46 14.39
C ARG A 205 4.86 1.72 14.27
N VAL A 206 4.15 2.01 15.35
CA VAL A 206 3.43 3.27 15.52
C VAL A 206 4.01 3.97 16.75
N VAL A 207 4.31 5.25 16.60
CA VAL A 207 4.77 6.13 17.69
C VAL A 207 3.88 7.34 17.73
N PHE A 208 3.25 7.59 18.85
CA PHE A 208 2.38 8.75 19.07
C PHE A 208 3.16 9.94 19.62
N HIS A 209 2.65 11.13 19.31
CA HIS A 209 3.13 12.36 19.92
C HIS A 209 3.08 12.22 21.47
N PRO A 210 4.11 12.71 22.21
CA PRO A 210 4.18 12.53 23.65
C PRO A 210 2.92 12.94 24.43
N TRP A 211 2.21 13.97 23.98
CA TRP A 211 0.96 14.42 24.60
C TRP A 211 -0.20 13.45 24.42
N LEU A 212 -0.19 12.65 23.36
CA LEU A 212 -1.22 11.63 23.13
C LEU A 212 -0.90 10.29 23.80
N ALA A 213 0.35 10.08 24.19
CA ALA A 213 0.79 8.81 24.77
C ALA A 213 -0.06 8.35 25.99
N PRO A 214 -0.50 9.23 26.92
CA PRO A 214 -1.36 8.82 28.03
C PRO A 214 -2.74 8.29 27.59
N LEU A 215 -3.24 8.72 26.43
CA LEU A 215 -4.52 8.30 25.87
C LEU A 215 -4.40 6.98 25.07
N CYS A 216 -3.17 6.57 24.73
CA CYS A 216 -2.89 5.37 23.95
C CYS A 216 -2.94 4.10 24.81
N THR A 217 -4.12 3.83 25.38
CA THR A 217 -4.42 2.73 26.28
C THR A 217 -5.51 1.82 25.70
N ARG A 218 -5.71 0.63 26.30
CA ARG A 218 -6.82 -0.26 25.94
C ARG A 218 -8.18 0.42 26.14
N ALA A 219 -8.33 1.23 27.20
CA ALA A 219 -9.55 1.99 27.45
C ALA A 219 -9.79 3.06 26.36
N GLY A 220 -8.74 3.83 25.99
CA GLY A 220 -8.80 4.78 24.88
C GLY A 220 -9.16 4.10 23.55
N HIS A 221 -8.62 2.91 23.27
CA HIS A 221 -8.98 2.11 22.10
C HIS A 221 -10.45 1.67 22.13
N ALA A 222 -10.95 1.19 23.28
CA ALA A 222 -12.36 0.79 23.41
C ALA A 222 -13.31 1.98 23.19
N LEU A 223 -12.97 3.16 23.69
CA LEU A 223 -13.74 4.39 23.45
C LEU A 223 -13.73 4.75 21.96
N LEU A 224 -12.56 4.73 21.32
CA LEU A 224 -12.43 5.05 19.90
C LEU A 224 -13.23 4.09 19.02
N ARG A 225 -13.25 2.78 19.34
CA ARG A 225 -14.09 1.79 18.67
C ARG A 225 -15.58 2.07 18.81
N ARG A 226 -16.03 2.51 19.99
CA ARG A 226 -17.44 2.91 20.20
C ARG A 226 -17.81 4.12 19.36
N LEU A 227 -16.93 5.12 19.30
CA LEU A 227 -17.13 6.31 18.46
C LEU A 227 -17.16 5.94 16.98
N LEU A 228 -16.31 5.04 16.53
CA LEU A 228 -16.31 4.56 15.14
C LEU A 228 -17.59 3.79 14.80
N ALA A 229 -18.09 2.98 15.73
CA ALA A 229 -19.35 2.24 15.55
C ALA A 229 -20.57 3.18 15.44
N SER A 230 -20.55 4.32 16.16
CA SER A 230 -21.62 5.33 16.09
C SER A 230 -21.51 6.25 14.86
N ARG A 231 -20.38 6.25 14.16
CA ARG A 231 -20.10 7.11 13.01
C ARG A 231 -19.43 6.31 11.89
N PRO A 232 -20.14 5.36 11.26
CA PRO A 232 -19.60 4.55 10.19
C PRO A 232 -19.22 5.45 9.00
N GLY A 233 -18.09 5.14 8.36
CA GLY A 233 -17.59 5.87 7.19
C GLY A 233 -16.62 7.03 7.50
N GLN A 234 -16.33 7.33 8.76
CA GLN A 234 -15.32 8.33 9.10
C GLN A 234 -13.88 7.77 8.99
N HIS A 235 -13.25 7.95 7.83
CA HIS A 235 -11.88 7.47 7.57
C HIS A 235 -10.84 7.92 8.58
N THR A 236 -10.93 9.17 9.05
CA THR A 236 -9.98 9.69 10.06
C THR A 236 -10.08 8.90 11.36
N LEU A 237 -11.30 8.58 11.83
CA LEU A 237 -11.49 7.75 13.02
C LEU A 237 -11.04 6.31 12.77
N ALA A 238 -11.32 5.75 11.61
CA ALA A 238 -10.89 4.39 11.25
C ALA A 238 -9.35 4.30 11.20
N LYS A 239 -8.67 5.28 10.63
CA LYS A 239 -7.20 5.37 10.65
C LYS A 239 -6.65 5.52 12.07
N ALA A 240 -7.26 6.38 12.89
CA ALA A 240 -6.84 6.57 14.26
C ALA A 240 -7.00 5.28 15.09
N GLU A 241 -8.12 4.56 14.92
CA GLU A 241 -8.34 3.23 15.49
C GLU A 241 -7.27 2.24 15.06
N GLY A 242 -7.03 2.12 13.75
CA GLY A 242 -6.01 1.24 13.21
C GLY A 242 -4.61 1.56 13.74
N MET A 243 -4.24 2.84 13.81
CA MET A 243 -2.97 3.27 14.40
C MET A 243 -2.85 2.86 15.88
N LEU A 244 -3.91 3.08 16.68
CA LEU A 244 -3.91 2.73 18.09
C LEU A 244 -3.90 1.21 18.31
N ARG A 245 -4.63 0.46 17.50
CA ARG A 245 -4.63 -1.00 17.49
C ARG A 245 -3.24 -1.55 17.18
N PHE A 246 -2.57 -1.05 16.14
CA PHE A 246 -1.20 -1.45 15.78
C PHE A 246 -0.19 -1.12 16.88
N TYR A 247 -0.34 0.04 17.53
CA TYR A 247 0.49 0.43 18.66
C TYR A 247 0.35 -0.53 19.85
N LEU A 248 -0.88 -0.83 20.26
CA LEU A 248 -1.15 -1.69 21.41
C LEU A 248 -0.73 -3.14 21.15
N GLU A 249 -1.07 -3.68 20.00
CA GLU A 249 -0.67 -5.03 19.62
C GLU A 249 0.84 -5.16 19.42
N GLY A 250 1.48 -4.15 18.81
CA GLY A 250 2.91 -4.16 18.57
C GLY A 250 3.77 -4.14 19.84
N ARG A 251 3.18 -3.98 21.02
CA ARG A 251 3.83 -4.08 22.33
C ARG A 251 3.71 -5.47 22.96
N ARG A 252 2.91 -6.35 22.36
CA ARG A 252 2.73 -7.73 22.82
C ARG A 252 3.83 -8.62 22.21
N PRO A 253 4.20 -9.73 22.86
CA PRO A 253 5.01 -10.76 22.24
C PRO A 253 4.41 -11.23 20.90
N VAL A 254 5.26 -11.65 19.94
CA VAL A 254 4.81 -12.06 18.60
C VAL A 254 3.77 -13.17 18.65
N GLN A 255 3.97 -14.12 19.55
CA GLN A 255 3.12 -15.30 19.72
C GLN A 255 1.70 -14.96 20.19
N GLU A 256 1.54 -13.76 20.78
CA GLU A 256 0.27 -13.25 21.28
C GLU A 256 -0.39 -12.26 20.31
N GLN A 257 0.27 -11.93 19.21
CA GLN A 257 -0.28 -11.01 18.21
C GLN A 257 -1.20 -11.74 17.25
N ASP A 258 -2.27 -11.07 16.83
CA ASP A 258 -3.12 -11.54 15.74
C ASP A 258 -2.36 -11.40 14.41
N LEU A 259 -1.96 -12.55 13.84
CA LEU A 259 -1.21 -12.59 12.58
C LEU A 259 -2.14 -12.32 11.39
N PRO A 260 -1.73 -11.46 10.46
CA PRO A 260 -2.45 -11.28 9.19
C PRO A 260 -2.56 -12.59 8.41
N GLU A 261 -3.72 -12.83 7.79
CA GLU A 261 -3.98 -14.05 7.01
C GLU A 261 -2.86 -14.40 6.01
N PRO A 262 -2.32 -13.48 5.20
CA PRO A 262 -1.26 -13.81 4.25
C PRO A 262 0.07 -14.26 4.88
N LEU A 263 0.24 -14.09 6.19
CA LEU A 263 1.46 -14.48 6.90
C LEU A 263 1.28 -15.72 7.77
N ARG A 264 0.07 -16.23 7.96
CA ARG A 264 -0.18 -17.33 8.90
C ARG A 264 0.67 -18.55 8.60
N ASP A 265 0.77 -18.95 7.34
CA ASP A 265 1.56 -20.11 6.92
C ASP A 265 3.08 -19.89 7.12
N GLN A 266 3.55 -18.64 7.01
CA GLN A 266 4.96 -18.30 7.25
C GLN A 266 5.37 -18.42 8.73
N PHE A 267 4.40 -18.33 9.64
CA PHE A 267 4.60 -18.42 11.10
C PHE A 267 4.03 -19.72 11.70
N ALA A 268 3.31 -20.53 10.92
CA ALA A 268 3.01 -21.91 11.29
C ALA A 268 4.34 -22.66 11.22
N GLY A 269 4.89 -23.08 12.37
CA GLY A 269 6.10 -23.90 12.41
C GLY A 269 5.93 -25.15 11.52
N PRO A 270 7.01 -25.84 11.12
CA PRO A 270 6.93 -27.04 10.33
C PRO A 270 5.95 -28.00 11.01
N ALA A 271 4.89 -28.37 10.29
CA ALA A 271 3.94 -29.36 10.77
C ALA A 271 4.75 -30.58 11.23
N ALA A 272 4.60 -30.95 12.49
CA ALA A 272 5.22 -32.16 13.01
C ALA A 272 4.83 -33.30 12.05
N VAL A 273 5.82 -33.85 11.36
CA VAL A 273 5.62 -35.05 10.53
C VAL A 273 5.04 -36.09 11.45
N PRO A 274 3.83 -36.67 11.20
CA PRO A 274 3.30 -37.73 12.02
C PRO A 274 4.33 -38.87 12.00
N GLY A 275 4.81 -39.24 13.19
CA GLY A 275 5.81 -40.27 13.36
C GLY A 275 5.41 -41.50 12.60
N SER A 276 6.28 -41.97 11.73
CA SER A 276 6.29 -43.33 11.25
C SER A 276 6.62 -44.23 12.45
N GLU A 277 5.60 -44.62 13.20
CA GLU A 277 5.69 -45.84 14.00
C GLU A 277 5.55 -47.02 13.04
N GLY A 278 6.61 -47.76 12.91
CA GLY A 278 6.70 -49.04 12.25
C GLY A 278 7.75 -49.88 12.96
#